data_d534c0d4518e7eccbb9ea5a765bb6da8
#
_entry.id   d534c0d4518e7eccbb9ea5a765bb6da8
#
_cell.length_a   1.000
_cell.length_b   1.000
_cell.length_c   1.000
_cell.angle_alpha   90.00
_cell.angle_beta   90.00
_cell.angle_gamma   90.00
#
_symmetry.space_group_name_H-M   'P 1'
#
loop_
_entity.id
_entity.type
_entity.pdbx_description
1 polymer ?
#
loop_
_entity_poly.entity_id
_entity_poly.type
_entity_poly.pdbx_seq_one_letter_code
_entity_poly.pdbx_strand_id
1 'polypeptide(L)'
;MEISEYNTIIKESEGYYKEKGSKFIAIAFHVENDEEISEARAIIKKKYFDARHHCFAYRINPEDEQSRSSDDGEPSGTAGKPILNQLLSFKLTNTLIIVVRYFGGTKLGVSGLILAYKSATRD
;
A
#
# COMPACT_ATOMS: atom_id res chain seq x y z
N MET A 1 6.05 11.06 2.99
CA MET A 1 6.46 10.49 1.69
C MET A 1 7.18 11.55 0.88
N GLU A 2 8.39 11.26 0.44
CA GLU A 2 9.13 12.20 -0.40
C GLU A 2 8.75 12.01 -1.87
N ILE A 3 8.45 13.11 -2.55
CA ILE A 3 7.94 13.10 -3.92
C ILE A 3 8.86 13.94 -4.81
N SER A 4 9.28 13.37 -5.95
CA SER A 4 10.08 14.07 -6.93
C SER A 4 9.21 14.99 -7.80
N GLU A 5 9.84 15.84 -8.61
CA GLU A 5 9.14 16.68 -9.58
C GLU A 5 8.37 15.90 -10.64
N TYR A 6 8.67 14.62 -10.82
CA TYR A 6 7.97 13.73 -11.75
C TYR A 6 6.80 13.00 -11.08
N ASN A 7 6.39 13.43 -9.87
CA ASN A 7 5.31 12.83 -9.11
C ASN A 7 5.54 11.32 -8.86
N THR A 8 6.74 11.00 -8.43
CA THR A 8 7.07 9.66 -7.93
C THR A 8 7.87 9.81 -6.65
N ILE A 9 7.91 8.77 -5.83
CA ILE A 9 8.75 8.80 -4.63
C ILE A 9 10.20 8.59 -5.03
N ILE A 10 11.11 9.21 -4.30
CA ILE A 10 12.54 9.17 -4.60
C ILE A 10 13.30 8.18 -3.73
N LYS A 11 12.68 7.72 -2.65
CA LYS A 11 13.26 6.68 -1.79
C LYS A 11 12.16 5.93 -1.07
N GLU A 12 12.49 4.73 -0.61
CA GLU A 12 11.59 3.93 0.23
C GLU A 12 11.19 4.73 1.47
N SER A 13 9.91 4.69 1.81
CA SER A 13 9.40 5.37 2.99
C SER A 13 8.33 4.52 3.67
N GLU A 14 8.09 4.79 4.96
CA GLU A 14 7.12 4.04 5.75
C GLU A 14 6.11 4.96 6.42
N GLY A 15 4.88 4.47 6.58
CA GLY A 15 3.83 5.10 7.35
C GLY A 15 3.20 4.09 8.29
N TYR A 16 2.59 4.58 9.35
CA TYR A 16 2.01 3.73 10.40
C TYR A 16 0.62 4.21 10.78
N TYR A 17 -0.25 3.27 11.10
CA TYR A 17 -1.57 3.57 11.64
C TYR A 17 -2.00 2.45 12.56
N LYS A 18 -2.63 2.80 13.68
CA LYS A 18 -3.16 1.82 14.64
C LYS A 18 -4.63 2.10 14.88
N GLU A 19 -5.44 1.03 14.94
CA GLU A 19 -6.86 1.12 15.23
C GLU A 19 -7.33 -0.14 15.93
N LYS A 20 -7.92 0.00 17.11
CA LYS A 20 -8.48 -1.12 17.90
C LYS A 20 -7.51 -2.31 17.99
N GLY A 21 -6.25 -2.04 18.26
CA GLY A 21 -5.20 -3.06 18.39
C GLY A 21 -4.60 -3.54 17.08
N SER A 22 -5.22 -3.29 15.94
CA SER A 22 -4.62 -3.62 14.64
C SER A 22 -3.53 -2.63 14.30
N LYS A 23 -2.44 -3.13 13.69
CA LYS A 23 -1.32 -2.31 13.21
C LYS A 23 -1.30 -2.36 11.69
N PHE A 24 -1.12 -1.20 11.07
CA PHE A 24 -1.01 -1.04 9.63
C PHE A 24 0.33 -0.38 9.33
N ILE A 25 1.18 -1.03 8.57
CA ILE A 25 2.50 -0.53 8.20
C ILE A 25 2.50 -0.37 6.68
N ALA A 26 2.61 0.86 6.21
CA ALA A 26 2.66 1.17 4.78
C ALA A 26 4.11 1.38 4.37
N ILE A 27 4.54 0.69 3.32
CA ILE A 27 5.88 0.85 2.77
C ILE A 27 5.73 1.24 1.30
N ALA A 28 6.33 2.36 0.92
CA ALA A 28 6.28 2.88 -0.43
C ALA A 28 7.61 2.68 -1.13
N PHE A 29 7.56 2.20 -2.37
CA PHE A 29 8.72 1.92 -3.21
C PHE A 29 8.62 2.63 -4.54
N HIS A 30 9.75 3.10 -5.05
CA HIS A 30 9.85 3.48 -6.45
C HIS A 30 9.99 2.20 -7.28
N VAL A 31 9.10 1.97 -8.23
CA VAL A 31 9.13 0.81 -9.12
C VAL A 31 8.81 1.26 -10.55
N GLU A 32 9.43 0.60 -11.53
CA GLU A 32 9.23 0.96 -12.93
C GLU A 32 8.70 -0.18 -13.79
N ASN A 33 8.71 -1.41 -13.27
CA ASN A 33 8.27 -2.59 -14.03
C ASN A 33 7.79 -3.69 -13.09
N ASP A 34 7.19 -4.73 -13.69
CA ASP A 34 6.65 -5.87 -12.95
C ASP A 34 7.70 -6.63 -12.15
N GLU A 35 8.92 -6.70 -12.65
CA GLU A 35 10.00 -7.40 -11.96
C GLU A 35 10.34 -6.71 -10.64
N GLU A 36 10.46 -5.39 -10.65
CA GLU A 36 10.74 -4.61 -9.44
C GLU A 36 9.59 -4.70 -8.44
N ILE A 37 8.35 -4.72 -8.93
CA ILE A 37 7.17 -4.92 -8.07
C ILE A 37 7.25 -6.29 -7.39
N SER A 38 7.53 -7.34 -8.13
CA SER A 38 7.63 -8.71 -7.59
C SER A 38 8.74 -8.82 -6.55
N GLU A 39 9.88 -8.21 -6.80
CA GLU A 39 11.00 -8.20 -5.85
C GLU A 39 10.64 -7.47 -4.56
N ALA A 40 10.03 -6.30 -4.65
CA ALA A 40 9.62 -5.53 -3.47
C ALA A 40 8.58 -6.30 -2.65
N ARG A 41 7.60 -6.93 -3.32
CA ARG A 41 6.58 -7.73 -2.64
C ARG A 41 7.19 -8.93 -1.93
N ALA A 42 8.16 -9.60 -2.56
CA ALA A 42 8.83 -10.75 -1.95
C ALA A 42 9.61 -10.33 -0.70
N ILE A 43 10.30 -9.20 -0.75
CA ILE A 43 11.04 -8.67 0.40
C ILE A 43 10.09 -8.39 1.58
N ILE A 44 8.97 -7.74 1.31
CA ILE A 44 8.00 -7.39 2.36
C ILE A 44 7.32 -8.63 2.93
N LYS A 45 6.96 -9.61 2.09
CA LYS A 45 6.38 -10.87 2.57
C LYS A 45 7.34 -11.62 3.48
N LYS A 46 8.62 -11.58 3.18
CA LYS A 46 9.64 -12.24 4.01
C LYS A 46 9.84 -11.49 5.33
N LYS A 47 9.94 -10.17 5.27
CA LYS A 47 10.16 -9.32 6.46
C LYS A 47 8.98 -9.39 7.43
N TYR A 48 7.77 -9.39 6.91
CA TYR A 48 6.53 -9.40 7.70
C TYR A 48 5.74 -10.70 7.45
N PHE A 49 6.43 -11.83 7.50
CA PHE A 49 5.85 -13.14 7.14
C PHE A 49 4.66 -13.54 8.02
N ASP A 50 4.62 -13.05 9.25
CA ASP A 50 3.58 -13.36 10.23
C ASP A 50 2.39 -12.39 10.18
N ALA A 51 2.41 -11.42 9.30
CA ALA A 51 1.28 -10.51 9.13
C ALA A 51 0.10 -11.22 8.47
N ARG A 52 -1.11 -10.81 8.84
CA ARG A 52 -2.34 -11.41 8.31
C ARG A 52 -2.58 -11.07 6.84
N HIS A 53 -2.29 -9.82 6.45
CA HIS A 53 -2.52 -9.34 5.09
C HIS A 53 -1.34 -8.50 4.61
N HIS A 54 -1.03 -8.62 3.30
CA HIS A 54 -0.03 -7.81 2.60
C HIS A 54 -0.71 -7.19 1.39
N CYS A 55 -1.56 -6.19 1.65
CA CYS A 55 -2.34 -5.51 0.61
C CYS A 55 -1.44 -4.54 -0.15
N PHE A 56 -1.77 -4.27 -1.41
CA PHE A 56 -0.92 -3.35 -2.19
C PHE A 56 -1.70 -2.68 -3.30
N ALA A 57 -1.11 -1.61 -3.83
CA ALA A 57 -1.50 -1.01 -5.10
C ALA A 57 -0.28 -0.40 -5.75
N TYR A 58 -0.28 -0.32 -7.07
CA TYR A 58 0.79 0.33 -7.81
C TYR A 58 0.26 1.03 -9.06
N ARG A 59 1.05 2.00 -9.52
CA ARG A 59 0.89 2.64 -10.82
C ARG A 59 2.27 2.72 -11.44
N ILE A 60 2.41 2.22 -12.66
CA ILE A 60 3.66 2.26 -13.40
C ILE A 60 3.41 2.72 -14.83
N ASN A 61 4.49 3.09 -15.50
CA ASN A 61 4.49 3.43 -16.92
C ASN A 61 3.61 4.64 -17.22
N PRO A 62 4.08 5.87 -16.90
CA PRO A 62 3.23 7.08 -17.03
C PRO A 62 2.73 7.36 -18.45
N GLU A 63 3.42 6.85 -19.49
CA GLU A 63 2.98 7.06 -20.87
C GLU A 63 1.91 6.08 -21.33
N ASP A 64 1.87 4.89 -20.72
CA ASP A 64 0.86 3.86 -20.97
C ASP A 64 0.53 3.23 -19.64
N GLU A 65 -0.21 3.97 -18.83
CA GLU A 65 -0.41 3.66 -17.42
C GLU A 65 -0.96 2.27 -17.17
N GLN A 66 -0.29 1.55 -16.28
CA GLN A 66 -0.75 0.28 -15.74
C GLN A 66 -0.92 0.46 -14.23
N SER A 67 -2.07 0.04 -13.72
CA SER A 67 -2.35 0.08 -12.30
C SER A 67 -3.00 -1.21 -11.84
N ARG A 68 -2.77 -1.56 -10.58
CA ARG A 68 -3.37 -2.74 -9.99
C ARG A 68 -3.47 -2.55 -8.48
N SER A 69 -4.45 -3.22 -7.87
CA SER A 69 -4.59 -3.26 -6.42
C SER A 69 -4.95 -4.66 -5.96
N SER A 70 -4.65 -4.97 -4.71
CA SER A 70 -4.96 -6.25 -4.11
C SER A 70 -5.39 -6.09 -2.66
N ASP A 71 -6.50 -6.72 -2.31
CA ASP A 71 -7.02 -6.75 -0.94
C ASP A 71 -6.34 -7.83 -0.09
N ASP A 72 -5.66 -8.78 -0.71
CA ASP A 72 -4.94 -9.88 -0.05
C ASP A 72 -5.74 -10.50 1.11
N GLY A 73 -6.97 -10.89 0.84
CA GLY A 73 -7.82 -11.55 1.83
C GLY A 73 -8.66 -10.63 2.70
N GLU A 74 -8.47 -9.31 2.63
CA GLU A 74 -9.40 -8.38 3.25
C GLU A 74 -10.71 -8.34 2.45
N PRO A 75 -11.83 -7.90 3.05
CA PRO A 75 -13.07 -7.79 2.28
C PRO A 75 -12.89 -6.93 1.03
N SER A 76 -13.57 -7.31 -0.05
CA SER A 76 -13.42 -6.66 -1.36
C SER A 76 -13.58 -5.14 -1.28
N GLY A 77 -12.60 -4.41 -1.83
CA GLY A 77 -12.61 -2.95 -1.92
C GLY A 77 -12.20 -2.22 -0.65
N THR A 78 -11.80 -2.93 0.41
CA THR A 78 -11.51 -2.29 1.71
C THR A 78 -10.04 -1.95 1.91
N ALA A 79 -9.14 -2.50 1.11
CA ALA A 79 -7.70 -2.33 1.29
C ALA A 79 -7.02 -1.83 0.02
N GLY A 80 -6.99 -2.63 -1.03
CA GLY A 80 -6.29 -2.27 -2.26
C GLY A 80 -6.80 -1.00 -2.91
N LYS A 81 -8.12 -0.83 -2.98
CA LYS A 81 -8.74 0.37 -3.56
C LYS A 81 -8.39 1.64 -2.79
N PRO A 82 -8.50 1.68 -1.46
CA PRO A 82 -8.05 2.84 -0.70
C PRO A 82 -6.59 3.20 -0.92
N ILE A 83 -5.70 2.21 -1.05
CA ILE A 83 -4.29 2.45 -1.34
C ILE A 83 -4.15 3.07 -2.73
N LEU A 84 -4.80 2.48 -3.74
CA LEU A 84 -4.75 3.00 -5.11
C LEU A 84 -5.28 4.42 -5.18
N ASN A 85 -6.37 4.71 -4.48
CA ASN A 85 -6.96 6.05 -4.44
C ASN A 85 -5.98 7.08 -3.88
N GLN A 86 -5.12 6.71 -2.94
CA GLN A 86 -4.09 7.62 -2.43
C GLN A 86 -3.02 7.90 -3.50
N LEU A 87 -2.60 6.88 -4.25
CA LEU A 87 -1.68 7.08 -5.37
C LEU A 87 -2.28 8.04 -6.40
N LEU A 88 -3.57 7.88 -6.71
CA LEU A 88 -4.28 8.78 -7.63
C LEU A 88 -4.41 10.19 -7.07
N SER A 89 -4.74 10.31 -5.78
CA SER A 89 -4.90 11.60 -5.10
C SER A 89 -3.62 12.42 -5.10
N PHE A 90 -2.47 11.77 -4.87
CA PHE A 90 -1.16 12.43 -4.91
C PHE A 90 -0.56 12.46 -6.31
N LYS A 91 -1.27 11.95 -7.31
CA LYS A 91 -0.80 11.86 -8.70
C LYS A 91 0.54 11.17 -8.82
N LEU A 92 0.76 10.14 -7.99
CA LEU A 92 1.99 9.37 -7.98
C LEU A 92 1.96 8.31 -9.08
N THR A 93 3.07 8.19 -9.79
CA THR A 93 3.30 7.12 -10.77
C THR A 93 4.65 6.46 -10.47
N ASN A 94 4.93 5.32 -11.08
CA ASN A 94 6.13 4.52 -10.80
C ASN A 94 6.30 4.27 -9.31
N THR A 95 5.18 3.97 -8.65
CA THR A 95 5.12 3.81 -7.21
C THR A 95 4.30 2.58 -6.85
N LEU A 96 4.84 1.79 -5.92
CA LEU A 96 4.16 0.67 -5.27
C LEU A 96 4.03 1.00 -3.80
N ILE A 97 2.84 0.82 -3.24
CA ILE A 97 2.64 0.89 -1.80
C ILE A 97 2.11 -0.46 -1.33
N ILE A 98 2.77 -1.03 -0.33
CA ILE A 98 2.33 -2.26 0.33
C ILE A 98 1.93 -1.88 1.74
N VAL A 99 0.74 -2.29 2.17
CA VAL A 99 0.29 -2.10 3.55
C VAL A 99 0.15 -3.45 4.21
N VAL A 100 0.95 -3.66 5.24
CA VAL A 100 0.97 -4.89 6.03
C VAL A 100 0.06 -4.69 7.24
N ARG A 101 -0.82 -5.64 7.52
CA ARG A 101 -1.71 -5.56 8.67
C ARG A 101 -1.49 -6.70 9.65
N TYR A 102 -1.37 -6.33 10.92
CA TYR A 102 -1.41 -7.26 12.06
C TYR A 102 -2.75 -7.10 12.76
N PHE A 103 -3.54 -8.16 12.79
CA PHE A 103 -4.88 -8.14 13.39
C PHE A 103 -4.79 -7.99 14.92
N GLY A 104 -5.62 -7.09 15.48
CA GLY A 104 -5.60 -6.80 16.91
C GLY A 104 -6.70 -7.46 17.73
N GLY A 105 -7.42 -8.43 17.16
CA GLY A 105 -8.48 -9.13 17.86
C GLY A 105 -9.87 -8.49 17.76
N THR A 106 -9.97 -7.29 17.22
CA THR A 106 -11.25 -6.59 17.05
C THR A 106 -11.48 -6.28 15.58
N LYS A 107 -12.64 -6.64 15.06
CA LYS A 107 -13.01 -6.33 13.67
C LYS A 107 -13.26 -4.84 13.53
N LEU A 108 -12.77 -4.27 12.44
CA LEU A 108 -12.89 -2.83 12.17
C LEU A 108 -14.13 -2.49 11.33
N GLY A 109 -14.72 -3.48 10.66
CA GLY A 109 -15.80 -3.25 9.72
C GLY A 109 -15.29 -2.64 8.40
N VAL A 110 -16.18 -2.55 7.41
CA VAL A 110 -15.82 -2.08 6.07
C VAL A 110 -15.29 -0.64 6.11
N SER A 111 -16.04 0.28 6.72
CA SER A 111 -15.63 1.68 6.76
C SER A 111 -14.37 1.89 7.60
N GLY A 112 -14.20 1.13 8.67
CA GLY A 112 -13.00 1.18 9.52
C GLY A 112 -11.76 0.70 8.78
N LEU A 113 -11.87 -0.36 7.97
CA LEU A 113 -10.78 -0.85 7.15
C LEU A 113 -10.37 0.15 6.09
N ILE A 114 -11.35 0.71 5.36
CA ILE A 114 -11.08 1.71 4.34
C ILE A 114 -10.31 2.89 4.94
N LEU A 115 -10.77 3.40 6.08
CA LEU A 115 -10.12 4.51 6.77
C LEU A 115 -8.69 4.14 7.20
N ALA A 116 -8.50 2.93 7.73
CA ALA A 116 -7.20 2.49 8.23
C ALA A 116 -6.17 2.39 7.08
N TYR A 117 -6.53 1.74 5.98
CA TYR A 117 -5.64 1.62 4.83
C TYR A 117 -5.34 2.98 4.20
N LYS A 118 -6.35 3.83 4.11
CA LYS A 118 -6.15 5.20 3.64
C LYS A 118 -5.20 5.98 4.54
N SER A 119 -5.42 5.92 5.85
CA SER A 119 -4.65 6.69 6.83
C SER A 119 -3.18 6.24 6.89
N ALA A 120 -2.92 4.94 6.85
CA ALA A 120 -1.56 4.41 6.82
C ALA A 120 -0.81 4.89 5.57
N THR A 121 -1.50 4.93 4.43
CA THR A 121 -0.90 5.30 3.15
C THR A 121 -0.60 6.80 3.04
N ARG A 122 -1.34 7.64 3.74
CA ARG A 122 -1.16 9.11 3.69
C ARG A 122 0.13 9.61 4.30
N ASP A 123 0.69 8.88 5.21
CA ASP A 123 1.91 9.31 5.91
C ASP A 123 3.16 9.30 5.01
#